data_b92155b0a2256595e06e650f33fb35dd
#
_entry.id   b92155b0a2256595e06e650f33fb35dd
#
_cell.length_a   1.000
_cell.length_b   1.000
_cell.length_c   1.000
_cell.angle_alpha   90.00
_cell.angle_beta   90.00
_cell.angle_gamma   90.00
#
_symmetry.space_group_name_H-M   'P 1'
#
loop_
_entity.id
_entity.type
_entity.pdbx_description
1 polymer ?
#
loop_
_entity_poly.entity_id
_entity_poly.type
_entity_poly.pdbx_seq_one_letter_code
_entity_poly.pdbx_strand_id
1 'polypeptide(L)'
;VEGIFNKTLNAATLTDWSVQDAKGFPRFNGADNRPIYPKGSTVGTSAYVLENTSRGYGWSFSAQVNAQPWEWLNLMAAYTHTVSKEVTSLPGSNASSVLNYISTVYGPNNIKLHNGQNVTPDRIIASATIHDKSNNHYSFIYEAWRGGYNYSYMMVNDINADGYNYDAIYIPTDQQVADNEFRFKTEDDKTRFMDYVHNNSYLKNHQGEYAEAYSLYSPWVHRIDFSYKHDFKFDVAGHTNTIQLSFDMKNVLNFFNSSWGVMKYLNPEIGSDPRILRYEGYDKDGYATFSTPKSINGNTKTFVPNHAIGQCWYASVGLRYIF
;
A
#
# COMPACT_ATOMS: atom_id res chain seq x y z
N VAL A 1 -20.64 -16.05 -5.30
CA VAL A 1 -20.19 -15.24 -4.15
C VAL A 1 -19.44 -16.15 -3.20
N GLU A 2 -18.29 -15.71 -2.72
CA GLU A 2 -17.43 -16.44 -1.78
C GLU A 2 -16.99 -15.53 -0.66
N GLY A 3 -16.93 -16.05 0.57
CA GLY A 3 -16.37 -15.40 1.74
C GLY A 3 -15.36 -16.31 2.41
N ILE A 4 -14.16 -15.80 2.68
CA ILE A 4 -13.09 -16.53 3.37
C ILE A 4 -12.72 -15.72 4.63
N PHE A 5 -12.61 -16.42 5.76
CA PHE A 5 -12.12 -15.85 7.01
C PHE A 5 -10.95 -16.68 7.55
N ASN A 6 -9.88 -16.02 7.94
CA ASN A 6 -8.70 -16.63 8.54
C ASN A 6 -8.42 -15.97 9.90
N LYS A 7 -8.13 -16.76 10.91
CA LYS A 7 -7.69 -16.31 12.23
C LYS A 7 -6.28 -16.79 12.50
N THR A 8 -5.41 -15.88 12.89
CA THR A 8 -4.08 -16.21 13.40
C THR A 8 -4.18 -16.88 14.76
N LEU A 9 -3.57 -18.06 14.91
CA LEU A 9 -3.51 -18.78 16.18
C LEU A 9 -2.12 -18.73 16.80
N ASN A 10 -1.07 -18.99 16.01
CA ASN A 10 0.33 -19.05 16.46
C ASN A 10 1.27 -18.54 15.34
N ALA A 11 1.16 -17.26 14.99
CA ALA A 11 2.12 -16.66 14.06
C ALA A 11 3.41 -16.28 14.79
N ALA A 12 4.53 -16.30 14.06
CA ALA A 12 5.78 -15.79 14.57
C ALA A 12 5.72 -14.27 14.71
N THR A 13 6.24 -13.74 15.79
CA THR A 13 6.47 -12.31 16.03
C THR A 13 7.82 -12.12 16.71
N LEU A 14 8.36 -10.92 16.64
CA LEU A 14 9.61 -10.56 17.28
C LEU A 14 9.36 -9.50 18.36
N THR A 15 10.10 -9.61 19.44
CA THR A 15 10.23 -8.60 20.49
C THR A 15 11.71 -8.28 20.71
N ASP A 16 12.00 -7.12 21.24
CA ASP A 16 13.35 -6.75 21.68
C ASP A 16 13.39 -6.63 23.19
N TRP A 17 13.95 -7.61 23.87
CA TRP A 17 14.03 -7.64 25.34
C TRP A 17 15.04 -6.64 25.91
N SER A 18 15.82 -5.98 25.06
CA SER A 18 16.69 -4.87 25.49
C SER A 18 15.92 -3.56 25.70
N VAL A 19 14.65 -3.50 25.24
CA VAL A 19 13.78 -2.32 25.36
C VAL A 19 12.71 -2.59 26.42
N GLN A 20 12.64 -1.74 27.45
CA GLN A 20 11.65 -1.86 28.52
C GLN A 20 10.23 -1.54 28.00
N ASP A 21 9.21 -2.06 28.70
CA ASP A 21 7.83 -1.64 28.45
C ASP A 21 7.64 -0.17 28.88
N ALA A 22 7.00 0.61 28.03
CA ALA A 22 6.74 2.03 28.24
C ALA A 22 5.67 2.33 29.30
N LYS A 23 5.13 1.31 29.97
CA LYS A 23 4.10 1.48 31.00
C LYS A 23 4.63 2.32 32.17
N GLY A 24 3.97 3.45 32.42
CA GLY A 24 4.36 4.36 33.49
C GLY A 24 5.48 5.35 33.13
N PHE A 25 5.99 5.33 31.89
CA PHE A 25 6.94 6.33 31.41
C PHE A 25 6.30 7.72 31.28
N PRO A 26 7.09 8.81 31.43
CA PRO A 26 6.62 10.14 31.14
C PRO A 26 6.10 10.23 29.70
N ARG A 27 5.24 11.20 29.45
CA ARG A 27 4.65 11.43 28.13
C ARG A 27 4.84 12.88 27.72
N PHE A 28 4.83 13.13 26.42
CA PHE A 28 4.70 14.50 25.95
C PHE A 28 3.37 15.11 26.38
N ASN A 29 3.39 16.41 26.61
CA ASN A 29 2.18 17.21 26.76
C ASN A 29 1.57 17.49 25.36
N GLY A 30 0.27 17.80 25.32
CA GLY A 30 -0.45 18.14 24.10
C GLY A 30 -1.03 16.95 23.36
N ALA A 31 -1.24 17.13 22.04
CA ALA A 31 -1.98 16.19 21.22
C ALA A 31 -1.20 14.89 20.96
N ASP A 32 0.09 14.97 20.66
CA ASP A 32 0.97 13.79 20.54
C ASP A 32 1.45 13.36 21.93
N ASN A 33 0.65 12.58 22.62
CA ASN A 33 0.87 12.12 23.98
C ASN A 33 1.52 10.74 24.06
N ARG A 34 2.53 10.46 23.22
CA ARG A 34 3.28 9.19 23.28
C ARG A 34 4.23 9.13 24.48
N PRO A 35 4.60 7.93 24.96
CA PRO A 35 5.59 7.80 26.03
C PRO A 35 6.98 8.23 25.56
N ILE A 36 7.77 8.73 26.50
CA ILE A 36 9.19 9.08 26.33
C ILE A 36 10.01 8.06 27.10
N TYR A 37 10.91 7.38 26.43
CA TYR A 37 11.77 6.38 27.05
C TYR A 37 12.89 7.09 27.83
N PRO A 38 12.96 6.90 29.17
CA PRO A 38 14.01 7.49 29.97
C PRO A 38 15.39 6.93 29.60
N LYS A 39 16.43 7.74 29.82
CA LYS A 39 17.80 7.27 29.62
C LYS A 39 18.07 6.00 30.41
N GLY A 40 18.53 4.94 29.73
CA GLY A 40 18.80 3.63 30.33
C GLY A 40 17.62 2.66 30.30
N SER A 41 16.46 3.05 29.72
CA SER A 41 15.34 2.12 29.47
C SER A 41 15.60 1.23 28.25
N THR A 42 16.61 1.56 27.45
CA THR A 42 17.13 0.72 26.37
C THR A 42 18.55 0.31 26.69
N VAL A 43 18.87 -0.95 26.56
CA VAL A 43 20.22 -1.47 26.74
C VAL A 43 20.91 -1.43 25.37
N GLY A 44 22.14 -0.95 25.30
CA GLY A 44 22.84 -0.65 24.05
C GLY A 44 23.06 -1.82 23.06
N THR A 45 22.61 -3.02 23.39
CA THR A 45 22.68 -4.20 22.51
C THR A 45 21.30 -4.83 22.43
N SER A 46 20.75 -4.95 21.22
CA SER A 46 19.44 -5.55 20.98
C SER A 46 19.39 -7.03 21.38
N ALA A 47 18.31 -7.44 22.02
CA ALA A 47 18.04 -8.81 22.42
C ALA A 47 16.74 -9.31 21.75
N TYR A 48 16.84 -9.65 20.47
CA TYR A 48 15.70 -10.09 19.67
C TYR A 48 15.24 -11.49 20.09
N VAL A 49 13.96 -11.60 20.41
CA VAL A 49 13.33 -12.85 20.81
C VAL A 49 12.18 -13.16 19.86
N LEU A 50 12.20 -14.39 19.32
CA LEU A 50 11.10 -14.90 18.51
C LEU A 50 10.03 -15.47 19.42
N GLU A 51 8.82 -15.00 19.30
CA GLU A 51 7.67 -15.39 20.09
C GLU A 51 6.49 -15.78 19.20
N ASN A 52 5.43 -16.30 19.81
CA ASN A 52 4.18 -16.60 19.14
C ASN A 52 3.09 -15.57 19.48
N THR A 53 2.28 -15.24 18.49
CA THR A 53 1.13 -14.38 18.67
C THR A 53 -0.16 -15.00 18.10
N SER A 54 -1.27 -14.81 18.81
CA SER A 54 -2.61 -15.12 18.31
C SER A 54 -3.35 -13.87 17.81
N ARG A 55 -2.65 -12.74 17.76
CA ARG A 55 -3.17 -11.47 17.26
C ARG A 55 -3.06 -11.46 15.74
N GLY A 56 -4.16 -11.15 15.07
CA GLY A 56 -4.23 -11.11 13.63
C GLY A 56 -5.44 -11.86 13.08
N TYR A 57 -5.93 -11.40 11.95
CA TYR A 57 -7.00 -12.03 11.19
C TYR A 57 -6.99 -11.51 9.75
N GLY A 58 -7.60 -12.27 8.87
CA GLY A 58 -7.86 -11.82 7.50
C GLY A 58 -9.24 -12.30 7.07
N TRP A 59 -9.86 -11.53 6.18
CA TRP A 59 -11.04 -11.98 5.48
C TRP A 59 -11.04 -11.43 4.05
N SER A 60 -11.65 -12.19 3.15
CA SER A 60 -11.91 -11.74 1.80
C SER A 60 -13.35 -12.07 1.40
N PHE A 61 -13.92 -11.17 0.64
CA PHE A 61 -15.22 -11.33 0.00
C PHE A 61 -15.05 -11.18 -1.50
N SER A 62 -15.53 -12.17 -2.26
CA SER A 62 -15.49 -12.15 -3.72
C SER A 62 -16.89 -12.34 -4.30
N ALA A 63 -17.23 -11.52 -5.30
CA ALA A 63 -18.44 -11.69 -6.09
C ALA A 63 -18.08 -11.76 -7.57
N GLN A 64 -18.61 -12.75 -8.29
CA GLN A 64 -18.40 -12.93 -9.71
C GLN A 64 -19.74 -13.14 -10.42
N VAL A 65 -19.85 -12.54 -11.60
CA VAL A 65 -20.96 -12.72 -12.52
C VAL A 65 -20.40 -13.17 -13.87
N ASN A 66 -21.00 -14.23 -14.43
CA ASN A 66 -20.75 -14.67 -15.79
C ASN A 66 -22.06 -14.54 -16.56
N ALA A 67 -22.02 -14.03 -17.77
CA ALA A 67 -23.18 -13.83 -18.62
C ALA A 67 -22.84 -14.14 -20.07
N GLN A 68 -23.78 -14.77 -20.76
CA GLN A 68 -23.75 -14.96 -22.21
C GLN A 68 -25.06 -14.41 -22.79
N PRO A 69 -25.15 -13.05 -22.90
CA PRO A 69 -26.39 -12.42 -23.38
C PRO A 69 -26.72 -12.76 -24.81
N TRP A 70 -25.73 -13.15 -25.61
CA TRP A 70 -25.86 -13.63 -27.00
C TRP A 70 -24.83 -14.75 -27.24
N GLU A 71 -25.11 -15.62 -28.19
CA GLU A 71 -24.23 -16.77 -28.52
C GLU A 71 -22.80 -16.33 -28.89
N TRP A 72 -22.65 -15.14 -29.42
CA TRP A 72 -21.38 -14.57 -29.85
C TRP A 72 -20.64 -13.75 -28.77
N LEU A 73 -21.25 -13.50 -27.59
CA LEU A 73 -20.68 -12.65 -26.55
C LEU A 73 -20.67 -13.34 -25.19
N ASN A 74 -19.49 -13.53 -24.62
CA ASN A 74 -19.29 -13.98 -23.24
C ASN A 74 -18.73 -12.83 -22.41
N LEU A 75 -19.33 -12.60 -21.25
CA LEU A 75 -18.94 -11.57 -20.29
C LEU A 75 -18.63 -12.20 -18.94
N MET A 76 -17.62 -11.69 -18.28
CA MET A 76 -17.32 -12.01 -16.88
C MET A 76 -16.94 -10.72 -16.15
N ALA A 77 -17.39 -10.55 -14.92
CA ALA A 77 -16.95 -9.51 -14.02
C ALA A 77 -16.83 -10.07 -12.60
N ALA A 78 -15.74 -9.75 -11.93
CA ALA A 78 -15.48 -10.14 -10.54
C ALA A 78 -14.90 -8.96 -9.75
N TYR A 79 -15.31 -8.87 -8.49
CA TYR A 79 -14.73 -7.95 -7.51
C TYR A 79 -14.36 -8.73 -6.26
N THR A 80 -13.17 -8.44 -5.72
CA THR A 80 -12.70 -8.99 -4.46
C THR A 80 -12.30 -7.85 -3.53
N HIS A 81 -12.78 -7.92 -2.29
CA HIS A 81 -12.32 -7.07 -1.19
C HIS A 81 -11.64 -7.92 -0.13
N THR A 82 -10.44 -7.50 0.31
CA THR A 82 -9.60 -8.23 1.26
C THR A 82 -9.16 -7.32 2.40
N VAL A 83 -9.28 -7.81 3.62
CA VAL A 83 -8.71 -7.22 4.83
C VAL A 83 -7.72 -8.21 5.42
N SER A 84 -6.53 -7.74 5.75
CA SER A 84 -5.52 -8.49 6.50
C SER A 84 -4.98 -7.62 7.61
N LYS A 85 -5.13 -8.06 8.84
CA LYS A 85 -4.64 -7.39 10.06
C LYS A 85 -3.67 -8.31 10.79
N GLU A 86 -2.49 -7.78 11.09
CA GLU A 86 -1.39 -8.51 11.71
C GLU A 86 -0.61 -7.62 12.68
N VAL A 87 0.31 -8.19 13.43
CA VAL A 87 1.23 -7.45 14.31
C VAL A 87 2.66 -7.48 13.78
N THR A 88 2.94 -8.31 12.77
CA THR A 88 4.22 -8.35 12.08
C THR A 88 4.06 -8.98 10.71
N SER A 89 4.55 -8.32 9.69
CA SER A 89 4.65 -8.87 8.32
C SER A 89 5.95 -9.65 8.10
N LEU A 90 6.83 -9.71 9.11
CA LEU A 90 8.21 -10.15 8.95
C LEU A 90 8.87 -9.51 7.70
N PRO A 91 8.81 -8.17 7.56
CA PRO A 91 9.14 -7.50 6.29
C PRO A 91 10.64 -7.46 6.00
N GLY A 92 11.46 -7.81 6.99
CA GLY A 92 12.91 -7.78 6.89
C GLY A 92 13.55 -9.15 6.72
N SER A 93 14.78 -9.17 6.24
CA SER A 93 15.59 -10.40 6.07
C SER A 93 16.30 -10.85 7.35
N ASN A 94 16.31 -10.03 8.38
CA ASN A 94 16.89 -10.33 9.69
C ASN A 94 16.07 -9.68 10.81
N ALA A 95 16.30 -10.08 12.06
CA ALA A 95 15.50 -9.66 13.22
C ALA A 95 15.44 -8.14 13.40
N SER A 96 16.55 -7.42 13.22
CA SER A 96 16.58 -5.97 13.37
C SER A 96 15.72 -5.28 12.31
N SER A 97 15.79 -5.73 11.05
CA SER A 97 15.00 -5.14 9.97
C SER A 97 13.50 -5.42 10.12
N VAL A 98 13.11 -6.54 10.71
CA VAL A 98 11.69 -6.83 10.98
C VAL A 98 11.08 -5.77 11.89
N LEU A 99 11.69 -5.48 13.03
CA LEU A 99 11.19 -4.47 13.96
C LEU A 99 11.31 -3.06 13.39
N ASN A 100 12.36 -2.78 12.62
CA ASN A 100 12.60 -1.47 12.01
C ASN A 100 11.68 -1.12 10.83
N TYR A 101 10.86 -2.04 10.30
CA TYR A 101 9.94 -1.74 9.19
C TYR A 101 8.48 -1.60 9.61
N ILE A 102 8.17 -1.72 10.89
CA ILE A 102 6.81 -1.56 11.40
C ILE A 102 6.71 -0.26 12.19
N SER A 103 5.90 0.69 11.72
CA SER A 103 5.72 1.95 12.45
C SER A 103 4.94 1.72 13.75
N THR A 104 5.46 2.27 14.85
CA THR A 104 4.91 2.13 16.19
C THR A 104 4.72 3.49 16.88
N VAL A 105 3.99 3.49 17.98
CA VAL A 105 3.80 4.66 18.86
C VAL A 105 4.38 4.38 20.27
N TYR A 106 4.29 3.12 20.69
CA TYR A 106 4.59 2.71 22.06
C TYR A 106 5.80 1.78 22.14
N GLY A 107 6.70 1.87 21.14
CA GLY A 107 7.90 1.07 21.06
C GLY A 107 7.73 -0.30 20.38
N PRO A 108 8.87 -0.99 20.11
CA PRO A 108 8.92 -2.20 19.29
C PRO A 108 8.17 -3.40 19.91
N ASN A 109 7.99 -3.41 21.24
CA ASN A 109 7.31 -4.50 21.94
C ASN A 109 5.79 -4.31 22.06
N ASN A 110 5.26 -3.17 21.63
CA ASN A 110 3.85 -2.80 21.76
C ASN A 110 3.19 -2.52 20.40
N ILE A 111 3.50 -3.35 19.40
CA ILE A 111 2.94 -3.23 18.06
C ILE A 111 1.43 -3.48 18.11
N LYS A 112 0.64 -2.53 17.62
CA LYS A 112 -0.81 -2.69 17.46
C LYS A 112 -1.12 -3.51 16.20
N LEU A 113 -2.34 -4.05 16.12
CA LEU A 113 -2.85 -4.63 14.88
C LEU A 113 -2.83 -3.56 13.78
N HIS A 114 -2.23 -3.90 12.66
CA HIS A 114 -2.09 -3.02 11.50
C HIS A 114 -2.38 -3.78 10.21
N ASN A 115 -2.47 -3.07 9.09
CA ASN A 115 -2.63 -3.69 7.78
C ASN A 115 -1.38 -4.48 7.38
N GLY A 116 -1.55 -5.56 6.64
CA GLY A 116 -0.44 -6.26 6.01
C GLY A 116 0.25 -5.39 4.96
N GLN A 117 1.58 -5.40 4.91
CA GLN A 117 2.36 -4.60 3.98
C GLN A 117 1.99 -4.86 2.51
N ASN A 118 1.73 -6.12 2.17
CA ASN A 118 1.50 -6.56 0.79
C ASN A 118 0.02 -6.85 0.49
N VAL A 119 -0.90 -6.40 1.34
CA VAL A 119 -2.33 -6.61 1.09
C VAL A 119 -2.80 -5.81 -0.12
N THR A 120 -3.60 -6.46 -0.97
CA THR A 120 -4.35 -5.84 -2.06
C THR A 120 -5.81 -5.76 -1.62
N PRO A 121 -6.25 -4.62 -1.05
CA PRO A 121 -7.58 -4.52 -0.46
C PRO A 121 -8.71 -4.64 -1.48
N ASP A 122 -8.49 -4.19 -2.69
CA ASP A 122 -9.53 -4.21 -3.73
C ASP A 122 -8.95 -4.65 -5.07
N ARG A 123 -9.65 -5.58 -5.73
CA ARG A 123 -9.33 -6.03 -7.08
C ARG A 123 -10.59 -6.22 -7.91
N ILE A 124 -10.55 -5.74 -9.14
CA ILE A 124 -11.59 -5.93 -10.15
C ILE A 124 -10.98 -6.67 -11.32
N ILE A 125 -11.68 -7.67 -11.84
CA ILE A 125 -11.36 -8.34 -13.09
C ILE A 125 -12.63 -8.38 -13.91
N ALA A 126 -12.55 -7.98 -15.18
CA ALA A 126 -13.66 -8.15 -16.12
C ALA A 126 -13.12 -8.62 -17.47
N SER A 127 -13.89 -9.39 -18.18
CA SER A 127 -13.57 -9.81 -19.53
C SER A 127 -14.78 -9.80 -20.45
N ALA A 128 -14.53 -9.51 -21.72
CA ALA A 128 -15.49 -9.67 -22.81
C ALA A 128 -14.83 -10.48 -23.93
N THR A 129 -15.45 -11.58 -24.35
CA THR A 129 -14.98 -12.39 -25.46
C THR A 129 -16.08 -12.44 -26.51
N ILE A 130 -15.71 -12.07 -27.73
CA ILE A 130 -16.61 -11.98 -28.88
C ILE A 130 -16.14 -12.97 -29.95
N HIS A 131 -17.07 -13.76 -30.47
CA HIS A 131 -16.85 -14.67 -31.58
C HIS A 131 -17.83 -14.33 -32.69
N ASP A 132 -17.32 -13.94 -33.84
CA ASP A 132 -18.18 -13.68 -34.99
C ASP A 132 -18.32 -14.93 -35.91
N LYS A 133 -19.27 -14.85 -36.83
CA LYS A 133 -19.52 -15.94 -37.82
C LYS A 133 -18.40 -16.10 -38.84
N SER A 134 -17.46 -15.15 -38.90
CA SER A 134 -16.33 -15.13 -39.83
C SER A 134 -15.03 -15.66 -39.17
N ASN A 135 -15.14 -16.45 -38.10
CA ASN A 135 -14.02 -17.01 -37.33
C ASN A 135 -13.06 -15.95 -36.74
N ASN A 136 -13.58 -14.75 -36.45
CA ASN A 136 -12.84 -13.75 -35.66
C ASN A 136 -13.18 -13.91 -34.18
N HIS A 137 -12.13 -13.80 -33.36
CA HIS A 137 -12.21 -13.86 -31.91
C HIS A 137 -11.57 -12.59 -31.33
N TYR A 138 -12.34 -11.84 -30.56
CA TYR A 138 -11.88 -10.65 -29.88
C TYR A 138 -11.98 -10.89 -28.38
N SER A 139 -10.94 -10.55 -27.63
CA SER A 139 -10.96 -10.64 -26.18
C SER A 139 -10.44 -9.33 -25.58
N PHE A 140 -11.20 -8.82 -24.63
CA PHE A 140 -10.82 -7.68 -23.80
C PHE A 140 -10.74 -8.18 -22.37
N ILE A 141 -9.65 -7.86 -21.67
CA ILE A 141 -9.47 -8.15 -20.27
C ILE A 141 -9.17 -6.85 -19.56
N TYR A 142 -10.01 -6.47 -18.64
CA TYR A 142 -9.81 -5.35 -17.74
C TYR A 142 -9.42 -5.87 -16.37
N GLU A 143 -8.36 -5.31 -15.81
CA GLU A 143 -7.93 -5.55 -14.44
C GLU A 143 -7.68 -4.23 -13.74
N ALA A 144 -8.20 -4.10 -12.52
CA ALA A 144 -7.89 -2.97 -11.66
C ALA A 144 -7.64 -3.44 -10.23
N TRP A 145 -6.67 -2.82 -9.57
CA TRP A 145 -6.35 -3.12 -8.17
C TRP A 145 -5.74 -1.90 -7.48
N ARG A 146 -5.80 -1.89 -6.16
CA ARG A 146 -5.02 -0.97 -5.32
C ARG A 146 -4.26 -1.72 -4.23
N GLY A 147 -3.21 -1.14 -3.69
CA GLY A 147 -2.33 -1.80 -2.72
C GLY A 147 -1.34 -2.76 -3.38
N GLY A 148 -1.01 -3.84 -2.70
CA GLY A 148 0.02 -4.81 -3.12
C GLY A 148 1.42 -4.45 -2.63
N TYR A 149 1.71 -3.20 -2.37
CA TYR A 149 2.80 -2.69 -1.54
C TYR A 149 2.32 -1.41 -0.86
N ASN A 150 2.23 -1.43 0.47
CA ASN A 150 1.64 -0.38 1.26
C ASN A 150 2.69 0.25 2.17
N TYR A 151 2.52 1.53 2.49
CA TYR A 151 3.48 2.32 3.23
C TYR A 151 2.89 2.81 4.55
N SER A 152 3.77 3.22 5.46
CA SER A 152 3.40 3.85 6.73
C SER A 152 3.83 5.31 6.74
N TYR A 153 2.98 6.23 7.20
CA TYR A 153 3.42 7.58 7.49
C TYR A 153 4.25 7.59 8.76
N MET A 154 5.49 8.07 8.65
CA MET A 154 6.46 7.98 9.73
C MET A 154 7.11 9.32 10.05
N MET A 155 7.67 9.38 11.24
CA MET A 155 8.49 10.48 11.72
C MET A 155 9.91 10.40 11.14
N VAL A 156 10.54 11.53 10.95
CA VAL A 156 12.01 11.63 10.86
C VAL A 156 12.55 11.75 12.27
N ASN A 157 13.54 11.00 12.63
CA ASN A 157 14.12 10.82 13.94
C ASN A 157 13.25 9.97 14.89
N ASP A 158 13.92 9.36 15.86
CA ASP A 158 13.33 8.67 16.99
C ASP A 158 12.75 9.74 17.95
N ILE A 159 11.44 9.85 18.01
CA ILE A 159 10.76 10.87 18.82
C ILE A 159 10.65 10.45 20.27
N ASN A 160 10.48 9.16 20.53
CA ASN A 160 10.22 8.65 21.87
C ASN A 160 11.47 8.12 22.58
N ALA A 161 12.62 8.13 21.91
CA ALA A 161 13.92 7.66 22.41
C ALA A 161 13.95 6.15 22.77
N ASP A 162 13.18 5.33 22.05
CA ASP A 162 13.19 3.88 22.25
C ASP A 162 14.32 3.17 21.45
N GLY A 163 15.08 3.91 20.67
CA GLY A 163 16.17 3.41 19.84
C GLY A 163 15.74 2.96 18.44
N TYR A 164 14.48 3.13 18.07
CA TYR A 164 13.92 2.78 16.77
C TYR A 164 13.42 4.02 16.01
N ASN A 165 13.78 4.14 14.73
CA ASN A 165 13.44 5.30 13.89
C ASN A 165 12.18 5.08 13.04
N TYR A 166 11.21 4.31 13.52
CA TYR A 166 9.99 3.94 12.80
C TYR A 166 8.73 4.38 13.55
N ASP A 167 8.79 5.57 14.13
CA ASP A 167 7.67 6.18 14.82
C ASP A 167 6.57 6.62 13.87
N ALA A 168 5.33 6.18 14.15
CA ALA A 168 4.15 6.66 13.45
C ALA A 168 3.94 8.16 13.72
N ILE A 169 3.52 8.92 12.73
CA ILE A 169 3.14 10.32 12.96
C ILE A 169 1.80 10.40 13.71
N TYR A 170 1.64 11.42 14.54
CA TYR A 170 0.34 11.89 14.96
C TYR A 170 -0.18 12.90 13.93
N ILE A 171 -1.45 12.81 13.55
CA ILE A 171 -2.09 13.66 12.56
C ILE A 171 -2.95 14.68 13.33
N PRO A 172 -2.47 15.89 13.60
CA PRO A 172 -3.22 16.83 14.42
C PRO A 172 -4.50 17.32 13.72
N THR A 173 -5.51 17.66 14.51
CA THR A 173 -6.66 18.41 14.01
C THR A 173 -6.30 19.89 13.86
N ASP A 174 -7.07 20.63 13.05
CA ASP A 174 -6.89 22.07 12.90
C ASP A 174 -7.05 22.79 14.24
N GLN A 175 -7.98 22.33 15.08
CA GLN A 175 -8.19 22.89 16.41
C GLN A 175 -7.00 22.67 17.34
N GLN A 176 -6.42 21.47 17.36
CA GLN A 176 -5.22 21.18 18.17
C GLN A 176 -4.00 22.02 17.77
N VAL A 177 -3.89 22.31 16.47
CA VAL A 177 -2.86 23.22 15.97
C VAL A 177 -3.15 24.68 16.36
N ALA A 178 -4.40 25.11 16.27
CA ALA A 178 -4.84 26.46 16.66
C ALA A 178 -4.66 26.71 18.16
N ASP A 179 -4.97 25.69 18.98
CA ASP A 179 -4.84 25.75 20.45
C ASP A 179 -3.39 25.52 20.93
N ASN A 180 -2.44 25.36 19.99
CA ASN A 180 -1.03 25.13 20.27
C ASN A 180 -0.75 23.83 21.08
N GLU A 181 -1.65 22.85 20.97
CA GLU A 181 -1.47 21.50 21.50
C GLU A 181 -0.55 20.64 20.64
N PHE A 182 -0.38 21.02 19.37
CA PHE A 182 0.60 20.44 18.44
C PHE A 182 1.47 21.57 17.89
N ARG A 183 2.79 21.55 18.19
CA ARG A 183 3.68 22.69 17.99
C ARG A 183 4.63 22.49 16.83
N PHE A 184 4.70 23.49 15.96
CA PHE A 184 5.67 23.55 14.88
C PHE A 184 6.79 24.54 15.20
N LYS A 185 7.98 24.28 14.64
CA LYS A 185 9.15 25.14 14.81
C LYS A 185 8.96 26.53 14.18
N THR A 186 8.25 26.56 13.04
CA THR A 186 7.94 27.80 12.31
C THR A 186 6.51 27.74 11.75
N GLU A 187 5.93 28.92 11.46
CA GLU A 187 4.63 29.02 10.78
C GLU A 187 4.66 28.44 9.37
N ASP A 188 5.81 28.50 8.68
CA ASP A 188 6.01 27.88 7.37
C ASP A 188 5.94 26.33 7.46
N ASP A 189 6.57 25.74 8.49
CA ASP A 189 6.44 24.29 8.74
C ASP A 189 5.00 23.87 8.98
N LYS A 190 4.27 24.64 9.79
CA LYS A 190 2.85 24.42 10.06
C LYS A 190 2.02 24.47 8.78
N THR A 191 2.17 25.56 8.02
CA THR A 191 1.40 25.75 6.78
C THR A 191 1.65 24.63 5.80
N ARG A 192 2.90 24.28 5.53
CA ARG A 192 3.26 23.19 4.59
C ARG A 192 2.70 21.84 5.02
N PHE A 193 2.79 21.50 6.31
CA PHE A 193 2.27 20.23 6.82
C PHE A 193 0.75 20.17 6.74
N MET A 194 0.05 21.19 7.23
CA MET A 194 -1.41 21.21 7.23
C MET A 194 -1.98 21.24 5.82
N ASP A 195 -1.37 21.98 4.89
CA ASP A 195 -1.75 21.96 3.47
C ASP A 195 -1.59 20.55 2.86
N TYR A 196 -0.51 19.84 3.21
CA TYR A 196 -0.34 18.45 2.78
C TYR A 196 -1.40 17.53 3.39
N VAL A 197 -1.71 17.68 4.68
CA VAL A 197 -2.76 16.90 5.37
C VAL A 197 -4.11 17.11 4.70
N HIS A 198 -4.51 18.34 4.43
CA HIS A 198 -5.81 18.68 3.82
C HIS A 198 -5.94 18.15 2.38
N ASN A 199 -4.84 18.07 1.63
CA ASN A 199 -4.81 17.59 0.26
C ASN A 199 -4.58 16.06 0.15
N ASN A 200 -4.38 15.37 1.28
CA ASN A 200 -4.22 13.93 1.31
C ASN A 200 -5.44 13.26 1.94
N SER A 201 -6.15 12.42 1.19
CA SER A 201 -7.40 11.83 1.64
C SER A 201 -7.27 10.96 2.90
N TYR A 202 -6.17 10.23 3.06
CA TYR A 202 -5.94 9.44 4.26
C TYR A 202 -5.74 10.35 5.47
N LEU A 203 -4.78 11.25 5.41
CA LEU A 203 -4.44 12.14 6.53
C LEU A 203 -5.62 13.02 6.95
N LYS A 204 -6.33 13.59 5.98
CA LYS A 204 -7.53 14.41 6.25
C LYS A 204 -8.61 13.67 7.02
N ASN A 205 -8.81 12.37 6.72
CA ASN A 205 -9.85 11.57 7.35
C ASN A 205 -9.42 10.93 8.69
N HIS A 206 -8.15 11.06 9.08
CA HIS A 206 -7.58 10.49 10.32
C HIS A 206 -6.94 11.56 11.21
N GLN A 207 -7.41 12.81 11.10
CA GLN A 207 -6.98 13.86 12.02
C GLN A 207 -7.41 13.53 13.46
N GLY A 208 -6.54 13.78 14.42
CA GLY A 208 -6.72 13.42 15.82
C GLY A 208 -6.23 12.02 16.18
N GLU A 209 -5.61 11.31 15.23
CA GLU A 209 -5.17 9.92 15.41
C GLU A 209 -3.68 9.74 15.07
N TYR A 210 -3.08 8.66 15.55
CA TYR A 210 -1.80 8.19 15.04
C TYR A 210 -2.01 7.42 13.74
N ALA A 211 -1.15 7.66 12.75
CA ALA A 211 -1.18 6.92 11.50
C ALA A 211 -0.97 5.42 11.75
N GLU A 212 -1.85 4.59 11.20
CA GLU A 212 -1.73 3.14 11.27
C GLU A 212 -0.61 2.66 10.33
N ALA A 213 0.17 1.68 10.77
CA ALA A 213 1.17 1.07 9.90
C ALA A 213 0.53 0.46 8.65
N TYR A 214 1.20 0.65 7.50
CA TYR A 214 0.76 0.19 6.18
C TYR A 214 -0.65 0.60 5.76
N SER A 215 -1.10 1.76 6.25
CA SER A 215 -2.41 2.34 5.90
C SER A 215 -2.38 3.16 4.60
N LEU A 216 -1.21 3.54 4.13
CA LEU A 216 -1.05 4.24 2.87
C LEU A 216 -0.95 3.23 1.72
N TYR A 217 -2.10 2.91 1.13
CA TYR A 217 -2.19 1.99 0.01
C TYR A 217 -1.65 2.60 -1.29
N SER A 218 -0.92 1.80 -2.06
CA SER A 218 -0.59 2.16 -3.44
C SER A 218 -1.88 2.41 -4.22
N PRO A 219 -1.95 3.49 -5.04
CA PRO A 219 -3.16 3.89 -5.73
C PRO A 219 -3.64 2.87 -6.75
N TRP A 220 -4.90 3.00 -7.15
CA TRP A 220 -5.49 2.20 -8.21
C TRP A 220 -4.66 2.18 -9.49
N VAL A 221 -4.48 0.98 -10.01
CA VAL A 221 -3.96 0.70 -11.35
C VAL A 221 -5.09 0.13 -12.18
N HIS A 222 -5.25 0.59 -13.42
CA HIS A 222 -6.28 0.15 -14.35
C HIS A 222 -5.60 -0.30 -15.64
N ARG A 223 -5.73 -1.56 -16.02
CA ARG A 223 -5.14 -2.12 -17.24
C ARG A 223 -6.23 -2.68 -18.14
N ILE A 224 -6.03 -2.56 -19.43
CA ILE A 224 -6.81 -3.24 -20.45
C ILE A 224 -5.84 -3.97 -21.36
N ASP A 225 -6.09 -5.27 -21.52
CA ASP A 225 -5.41 -6.10 -22.51
C ASP A 225 -6.40 -6.40 -23.63
N PHE A 226 -5.88 -6.49 -24.85
CA PHE A 226 -6.65 -6.82 -26.04
C PHE A 226 -6.00 -7.98 -26.77
N SER A 227 -6.84 -8.90 -27.26
CA SER A 227 -6.42 -10.00 -28.15
C SER A 227 -7.40 -10.11 -29.31
N TYR A 228 -6.86 -10.23 -30.51
CA TYR A 228 -7.57 -10.56 -31.71
C TYR A 228 -6.99 -11.82 -32.31
N LYS A 229 -7.87 -12.75 -32.77
CA LYS A 229 -7.46 -13.94 -33.51
C LYS A 229 -8.40 -14.15 -34.67
N HIS A 230 -7.84 -14.63 -35.78
CA HIS A 230 -8.60 -15.04 -36.95
C HIS A 230 -8.16 -16.43 -37.43
N ASP A 231 -9.14 -17.31 -37.65
CA ASP A 231 -8.92 -18.67 -38.09
C ASP A 231 -9.21 -18.82 -39.58
N PHE A 232 -8.17 -19.06 -40.35
CA PHE A 232 -8.26 -19.44 -41.76
C PHE A 232 -8.38 -20.96 -41.85
N LYS A 233 -9.60 -21.46 -42.09
CA LYS A 233 -9.89 -22.89 -42.22
C LYS A 233 -9.84 -23.34 -43.68
N PHE A 234 -9.20 -24.47 -43.93
CA PHE A 234 -9.09 -25.09 -45.24
C PHE A 234 -8.95 -26.62 -45.11
N ASP A 235 -9.42 -27.36 -46.13
CA ASP A 235 -9.35 -28.80 -46.10
C ASP A 235 -8.18 -29.32 -46.97
N VAL A 236 -7.42 -30.25 -46.38
CA VAL A 236 -6.34 -30.98 -47.04
C VAL A 236 -6.56 -32.47 -46.86
N ALA A 237 -6.68 -33.22 -47.93
CA ALA A 237 -6.86 -34.68 -47.92
C ALA A 237 -8.03 -35.17 -47.02
N GLY A 238 -9.10 -34.39 -46.93
CA GLY A 238 -10.29 -34.73 -46.12
C GLY A 238 -10.16 -34.37 -44.61
N HIS A 239 -9.11 -33.68 -44.21
CA HIS A 239 -8.91 -33.15 -42.86
C HIS A 239 -8.98 -31.64 -42.86
N THR A 240 -9.72 -31.06 -41.94
CA THR A 240 -9.78 -29.62 -41.76
C THR A 240 -8.55 -29.14 -41.06
N ASN A 241 -7.82 -28.24 -41.70
CA ASN A 241 -6.62 -27.58 -41.18
C ASN A 241 -6.95 -26.12 -40.90
N THR A 242 -6.27 -25.53 -39.94
CA THR A 242 -6.47 -24.12 -39.58
C THR A 242 -5.13 -23.38 -39.46
N ILE A 243 -5.02 -22.25 -40.12
CA ILE A 243 -3.99 -21.26 -39.83
C ILE A 243 -4.65 -20.16 -38.98
N GLN A 244 -4.18 -20.01 -37.76
CA GLN A 244 -4.65 -18.94 -36.86
C GLN A 244 -3.61 -17.80 -36.85
N LEU A 245 -4.05 -16.61 -37.20
CA LEU A 245 -3.30 -15.36 -37.01
C LEU A 245 -3.77 -14.75 -35.69
N SER A 246 -2.83 -14.34 -34.84
CA SER A 246 -3.14 -13.63 -33.60
C SER A 246 -2.41 -12.29 -33.50
N PHE A 247 -3.08 -11.33 -32.87
CA PHE A 247 -2.53 -10.05 -32.45
C PHE A 247 -2.91 -9.85 -30.99
N ASP A 248 -1.92 -9.77 -30.11
CA ASP A 248 -2.11 -9.55 -28.69
C ASP A 248 -1.46 -8.24 -28.28
N MET A 249 -2.19 -7.39 -27.56
CA MET A 249 -1.68 -6.14 -27.03
C MET A 249 -1.95 -6.07 -25.53
N LYS A 250 -0.88 -5.93 -24.76
CA LYS A 250 -0.92 -5.76 -23.32
C LYS A 250 -0.86 -4.30 -22.93
N ASN A 251 -1.61 -3.94 -21.88
CA ASN A 251 -1.67 -2.60 -21.32
C ASN A 251 -2.01 -1.52 -22.39
N VAL A 252 -3.10 -1.73 -23.09
CA VAL A 252 -3.57 -0.84 -24.19
C VAL A 252 -3.68 0.61 -23.76
N LEU A 253 -4.09 0.89 -22.52
CA LEU A 253 -4.22 2.26 -22.01
C LEU A 253 -2.89 3.02 -22.03
N ASN A 254 -1.78 2.32 -21.79
CA ASN A 254 -0.44 2.91 -21.79
C ASN A 254 0.03 3.35 -23.18
N PHE A 255 -0.49 2.74 -24.23
CA PHE A 255 -0.23 3.16 -25.61
C PHE A 255 -0.74 4.59 -25.87
N PHE A 256 -1.86 4.96 -25.29
CA PHE A 256 -2.46 6.30 -25.43
C PHE A 256 -1.84 7.34 -24.49
N ASN A 257 -1.45 6.91 -23.29
CA ASN A 257 -0.83 7.79 -22.29
C ASN A 257 0.12 6.98 -21.40
N SER A 258 1.40 7.35 -21.39
CA SER A 258 2.47 6.67 -20.65
C SER A 258 2.26 6.60 -19.13
N SER A 259 1.37 7.41 -18.57
CA SER A 259 1.01 7.39 -17.15
C SER A 259 -0.20 6.50 -16.84
N TRP A 260 -0.85 5.95 -17.84
CA TRP A 260 -2.00 5.06 -17.66
C TRP A 260 -1.56 3.59 -17.61
N GLY A 261 -2.29 2.76 -16.89
CA GLY A 261 -2.02 1.33 -16.76
C GLY A 261 -0.70 0.98 -16.09
N VAL A 262 -0.05 1.93 -15.44
CA VAL A 262 1.22 1.72 -14.74
C VAL A 262 1.04 1.75 -13.23
N MET A 263 1.80 0.94 -12.53
CA MET A 263 1.90 1.04 -11.07
C MET A 263 2.46 2.41 -10.70
N LYS A 264 2.13 2.84 -9.50
CA LYS A 264 2.70 4.07 -8.92
C LYS A 264 3.57 3.68 -7.74
N TYR A 265 4.69 4.36 -7.59
CA TYR A 265 5.58 4.21 -6.45
C TYR A 265 5.64 5.50 -5.65
N LEU A 266 6.13 5.42 -4.42
CA LEU A 266 6.26 6.58 -3.56
C LEU A 266 7.14 7.64 -4.24
N ASN A 267 6.69 8.89 -4.19
CA ASN A 267 7.44 10.00 -4.78
C ASN A 267 8.84 10.11 -4.14
N PRO A 268 9.93 10.06 -4.91
CA PRO A 268 11.29 10.15 -4.38
C PRO A 268 11.57 11.41 -3.54
N GLU A 269 10.81 12.49 -3.77
CA GLU A 269 10.90 13.72 -2.96
C GLU A 269 10.44 13.52 -1.51
N ILE A 270 9.62 12.49 -1.26
CA ILE A 270 9.15 12.10 0.08
C ILE A 270 10.13 11.12 0.75
N GLY A 271 10.96 10.44 -0.06
CA GLY A 271 11.90 9.42 0.40
C GLY A 271 11.41 8.00 0.14
N SER A 272 12.14 6.99 0.65
CA SER A 272 11.78 5.58 0.54
C SER A 272 10.58 5.18 1.40
N ASP A 273 10.34 5.94 2.46
CA ASP A 273 9.19 5.86 3.37
C ASP A 273 8.61 7.27 3.52
N PRO A 274 7.28 7.42 3.67
CA PRO A 274 6.67 8.75 3.78
C PRO A 274 6.97 9.42 5.13
N ARG A 275 8.19 9.94 5.27
CA ARG A 275 8.67 10.69 6.42
C ARG A 275 8.35 12.16 6.25
N ILE A 276 7.11 12.52 6.56
CA ILE A 276 6.55 13.85 6.27
C ILE A 276 6.62 14.83 7.43
N LEU A 277 7.05 14.39 8.60
CA LEU A 277 7.18 15.19 9.81
C LEU A 277 8.50 14.84 10.51
N ARG A 278 9.20 15.86 11.00
CA ARG A 278 10.46 15.71 11.74
C ARG A 278 10.29 16.15 13.17
N TYR A 279 10.72 15.32 14.10
CA TYR A 279 10.83 15.70 15.50
C TYR A 279 12.08 16.57 15.75
N GLU A 280 11.92 17.71 16.38
CA GLU A 280 12.96 18.71 16.65
C GLU A 280 13.33 18.82 18.14
N GLY A 281 12.72 18.01 18.99
CA GLY A 281 12.86 18.07 20.43
C GLY A 281 11.56 18.47 21.13
N TYR A 282 11.63 18.69 22.43
CA TYR A 282 10.51 19.18 23.23
C TYR A 282 10.91 20.48 23.94
N ASP A 283 9.94 21.32 24.21
CA ASP A 283 10.15 22.59 24.87
C ASP A 283 10.13 22.44 26.41
N LYS A 284 10.35 23.59 27.10
CA LYS A 284 10.35 23.64 28.58
C LYS A 284 9.03 23.19 29.23
N ASP A 285 7.94 23.27 28.50
CA ASP A 285 6.61 22.88 28.95
C ASP A 285 6.28 21.42 28.62
N GLY A 286 7.23 20.66 28.05
CA GLY A 286 7.09 19.24 27.74
C GLY A 286 6.31 18.92 26.44
N TYR A 287 6.09 19.90 25.58
CA TYR A 287 5.45 19.70 24.28
C TYR A 287 6.48 19.36 23.22
N ALA A 288 6.22 18.32 22.43
CA ALA A 288 7.03 18.01 21.27
C ALA A 288 6.91 19.12 20.21
N THR A 289 8.04 19.44 19.57
CA THR A 289 8.12 20.45 18.51
C THR A 289 8.52 19.79 17.20
N PHE A 290 7.88 20.21 16.12
CA PHE A 290 8.01 19.56 14.82
C PHE A 290 8.43 20.54 13.71
N SER A 291 9.12 20.02 12.70
CA SER A 291 9.35 20.71 11.43
C SER A 291 8.88 19.83 10.26
N THR A 292 8.64 20.48 9.13
CA THR A 292 8.19 19.81 7.90
C THR A 292 9.31 19.81 6.88
N PRO A 293 9.73 18.65 6.34
CA PRO A 293 10.70 18.61 5.25
C PRO A 293 10.29 19.56 4.10
N LYS A 294 11.27 20.28 3.52
CA LYS A 294 10.97 21.30 2.49
C LYS A 294 10.29 20.74 1.23
N SER A 295 10.48 19.46 0.96
CA SER A 295 9.83 18.75 -0.15
C SER A 295 8.32 18.51 0.10
N ILE A 296 7.83 18.67 1.33
CA ILE A 296 6.44 18.45 1.71
C ILE A 296 5.68 19.77 1.73
N ASN A 297 4.63 19.87 0.94
CA ASN A 297 3.70 21.00 0.87
C ASN A 297 2.37 20.54 0.24
N GLY A 298 1.38 21.43 0.16
CA GLY A 298 0.06 21.11 -0.38
C GLY A 298 0.03 20.58 -1.83
N ASN A 299 1.07 20.83 -2.62
CA ASN A 299 1.17 20.36 -4.00
C ASN A 299 1.96 19.05 -4.15
N THR A 300 2.56 18.54 -3.07
CA THR A 300 3.40 17.34 -3.11
C THR A 300 2.54 16.11 -3.37
N LYS A 301 2.77 15.44 -4.49
CA LYS A 301 2.12 14.17 -4.81
C LYS A 301 2.78 13.04 -4.03
N THR A 302 1.98 12.27 -3.29
CA THR A 302 2.49 11.12 -2.54
C THR A 302 3.04 10.02 -3.45
N PHE A 303 2.41 9.81 -4.61
CA PHE A 303 2.78 8.79 -5.57
C PHE A 303 3.00 9.35 -6.97
N VAL A 304 3.96 8.77 -7.69
CA VAL A 304 4.28 9.09 -9.08
C VAL A 304 4.24 7.83 -9.95
N PRO A 305 3.92 7.95 -11.27
CA PRO A 305 3.87 6.80 -12.18
C PRO A 305 5.23 6.11 -12.32
N ASN A 306 5.21 4.78 -12.42
CA ASN A 306 6.40 3.98 -12.71
C ASN A 306 6.53 3.80 -14.23
N HIS A 307 7.52 4.46 -14.81
CA HIS A 307 7.81 4.39 -16.25
C HIS A 307 8.85 3.31 -16.62
N ALA A 308 9.09 2.33 -15.76
CA ALA A 308 9.96 1.20 -16.10
C ALA A 308 9.41 0.43 -17.31
N ILE A 309 10.29 -0.10 -18.14
CA ILE A 309 9.93 -0.80 -19.39
C ILE A 309 8.94 -1.95 -19.17
N GLY A 310 9.03 -2.66 -18.05
CA GLY A 310 8.09 -3.73 -17.67
C GLY A 310 6.66 -3.26 -17.32
N GLN A 311 6.43 -1.94 -17.24
CA GLN A 311 5.10 -1.35 -17.04
C GLN A 311 4.48 -0.85 -18.35
N CYS A 312 5.28 -0.74 -19.43
CA CYS A 312 4.84 -0.22 -20.71
C CYS A 312 3.95 -1.22 -21.45
N TRP A 313 3.22 -0.72 -22.44
CA TRP A 313 2.51 -1.56 -23.38
C TRP A 313 3.48 -2.36 -24.25
N TYR A 314 3.06 -3.51 -24.70
CA TYR A 314 3.71 -4.25 -25.76
C TYR A 314 2.67 -5.00 -26.61
N ALA A 315 3.01 -5.28 -27.85
CA ALA A 315 2.18 -6.06 -28.74
C ALA A 315 2.99 -7.20 -29.36
N SER A 316 2.28 -8.28 -29.67
CA SER A 316 2.84 -9.44 -30.37
C SER A 316 1.92 -9.90 -31.49
N VAL A 317 2.52 -10.42 -32.55
CA VAL A 317 1.83 -11.13 -33.65
C VAL A 317 2.26 -12.58 -33.62
N GLY A 318 1.29 -13.48 -33.71
CA GLY A 318 1.52 -14.91 -33.71
C GLY A 318 0.87 -15.59 -34.92
N LEU A 319 1.51 -16.65 -35.41
CA LEU A 319 0.98 -17.55 -36.42
C LEU A 319 1.01 -18.97 -35.84
N ARG A 320 -0.13 -19.65 -35.88
CA ARG A 320 -0.28 -21.03 -35.42
C ARG A 320 -0.92 -21.88 -36.49
N TYR A 321 -0.35 -23.04 -36.78
CA TYR A 321 -0.94 -24.07 -37.62
C TYR A 321 -1.53 -25.18 -36.74
N ILE A 322 -2.77 -25.56 -37.04
CA ILE A 322 -3.53 -26.60 -36.33
C ILE A 322 -3.98 -27.59 -37.41
N PHE A 323 -3.59 -28.84 -37.23
CA PHE A 323 -3.86 -29.95 -38.16
C PHE A 323 -4.56 -31.12 -37.41
#